data_51422b078771dfe6197a45126ce4ba6e
#
_entry.id   51422b078771dfe6197a45126ce4ba6e
#
_cell.length_a   1.000
_cell.length_b   1.000
_cell.length_c   1.000
_cell.angle_alpha   90.00
_cell.angle_beta   90.00
_cell.angle_gamma   90.00
#
_symmetry.space_group_name_H-M   'P 1'
#
loop_
_entity.id
_entity.type
_entity.pdbx_description
1 polymer ?
#
loop_
_entity_poly.entity_id
_entity_poly.type
_entity_poly.pdbx_seq_one_letter_code
_entity_poly.pdbx_strand_id
1 'polypeptide(L)'
;MGQVLVLNASYEPLNITTWRRAMVMMLKGKAESLEQDVTRQIRQGTHLPTVIRLRQYVRVPFRQLPLTRRNVFHRDGHTCQYCGARGEQLSIDHVVPRSRGGGDTWENVTTACLSCNVRKGSRTPKEADMPLSRVPRRPLSSLSFEASRQIHSGHHSECCLLYTSDAADDCVC
;
A
#
# COMPACT_ATOMS: atom_id res chain seq x y z
N MET A 1 -13.67 -2.15 12.69
CA MET A 1 -14.04 -3.19 11.70
C MET A 1 -12.90 -4.20 11.61
N GLY A 2 -13.19 -5.52 11.65
CA GLY A 2 -12.14 -6.55 11.65
C GLY A 2 -11.56 -6.75 10.24
N GLN A 3 -10.28 -6.50 10.08
CA GLN A 3 -9.51 -6.85 8.89
C GLN A 3 -8.87 -8.22 9.09
N VAL A 4 -8.78 -9.00 8.03
CA VAL A 4 -8.25 -10.37 8.03
C VAL A 4 -7.16 -10.47 6.97
N LEU A 5 -5.99 -10.94 7.37
CA LEU A 5 -4.89 -11.21 6.45
C LEU A 5 -5.17 -12.52 5.71
N VAL A 6 -5.07 -12.48 4.39
CA VAL A 6 -5.19 -13.66 3.52
C VAL A 6 -3.82 -14.08 3.05
N LEU A 7 -3.43 -15.31 3.38
CA LEU A 7 -2.21 -15.94 2.91
C LEU A 7 -2.51 -16.92 1.76
N ASN A 8 -1.55 -17.06 0.88
CA ASN A 8 -1.53 -18.12 -0.13
C ASN A 8 -1.30 -19.50 0.53
N ALA A 9 -1.49 -20.56 -0.21
CA ALA A 9 -1.12 -21.90 0.24
C ALA A 9 0.38 -22.03 0.61
N SER A 10 1.23 -21.19 -0.01
CA SER A 10 2.67 -21.05 0.29
C SER A 10 3.00 -20.16 1.50
N TYR A 11 1.99 -19.70 2.26
CA TYR A 11 2.14 -18.73 3.36
C TYR A 11 2.56 -17.31 2.94
N GLU A 12 2.61 -17.03 1.65
CA GLU A 12 2.85 -15.67 1.15
C GLU A 12 1.63 -14.79 1.37
N PRO A 13 1.79 -13.55 1.87
CA PRO A 13 0.66 -12.64 2.04
C PRO A 13 0.09 -12.24 0.67
N LEU A 14 -1.21 -12.42 0.50
CA LEU A 14 -1.92 -12.09 -0.74
C LEU A 14 -2.66 -10.76 -0.65
N ASN A 15 -3.43 -10.59 0.42
CA ASN A 15 -4.31 -9.44 0.56
C ASN A 15 -4.83 -9.31 1.99
N ILE A 16 -5.41 -8.15 2.30
CA ILE A 16 -6.19 -7.93 3.51
C ILE A 16 -7.66 -7.80 3.08
N THR A 17 -8.54 -8.52 3.76
CA THR A 17 -9.97 -8.54 3.45
C THR A 17 -10.83 -8.29 4.69
N THR A 18 -12.13 -8.08 4.49
CA THR A 18 -13.07 -7.99 5.61
C THR A 18 -13.33 -9.36 6.22
N TRP A 19 -13.63 -9.41 7.52
CA TRP A 19 -13.97 -10.67 8.20
C TRP A 19 -15.14 -11.41 7.56
N ARG A 20 -16.17 -10.69 7.03
CA ARG A 20 -17.30 -11.31 6.35
C ARG A 20 -16.87 -12.09 5.12
N ARG A 21 -16.00 -11.50 4.31
CA ARG A 21 -15.45 -12.16 3.10
C ARG A 21 -14.55 -13.34 3.47
N ALA A 22 -13.75 -13.21 4.52
CA ALA A 22 -12.93 -14.30 5.05
C ALA A 22 -13.81 -15.48 5.49
N MET A 23 -14.89 -15.22 6.23
CA MET A 23 -15.85 -16.25 6.64
C MET A 23 -16.49 -16.97 5.45
N VAL A 24 -16.89 -16.23 4.41
CA VAL A 24 -17.44 -16.84 3.19
C VAL A 24 -16.42 -17.75 2.51
N MET A 25 -15.15 -17.35 2.46
CA MET A 25 -14.09 -18.21 1.90
C MET A 25 -13.89 -19.47 2.72
N MET A 26 -13.93 -19.38 4.04
CA MET A 26 -13.83 -20.54 4.95
C MET A 26 -15.04 -21.48 4.81
N LEU A 27 -16.27 -20.95 4.79
CA LEU A 27 -17.48 -21.74 4.62
C LEU A 27 -17.55 -22.45 3.25
N LYS A 28 -16.99 -21.83 2.22
CA LYS A 28 -16.85 -22.47 0.89
C LYS A 28 -15.68 -23.46 0.81
N GLY A 29 -14.97 -23.73 1.90
CA GLY A 29 -13.83 -24.64 1.93
C GLY A 29 -12.59 -24.15 1.16
N LYS A 30 -12.57 -22.87 0.74
CA LYS A 30 -11.46 -22.27 -0.03
C LYS A 30 -10.28 -21.83 0.84
N ALA A 31 -10.53 -21.56 2.11
CA ALA A 31 -9.53 -21.12 3.09
C ALA A 31 -9.71 -21.82 4.43
N GLU A 32 -8.67 -21.82 5.23
CA GLU A 32 -8.67 -22.27 6.62
C GLU A 32 -8.18 -21.14 7.54
N SER A 33 -8.65 -21.12 8.77
CA SER A 33 -8.20 -20.15 9.77
C SER A 33 -6.87 -20.59 10.36
N LEU A 34 -5.88 -19.70 10.36
CA LEU A 34 -4.61 -19.90 11.07
C LEU A 34 -4.63 -19.25 12.45
N GLU A 35 -5.21 -18.04 12.51
CA GLU A 35 -5.34 -17.30 13.77
C GLU A 35 -6.74 -16.71 13.91
N GLN A 36 -7.19 -16.61 15.15
CA GLN A 36 -8.49 -16.10 15.53
C GLN A 36 -8.35 -15.12 16.70
N ASP A 37 -9.16 -14.08 16.68
CA ASP A 37 -9.30 -13.17 17.81
C ASP A 37 -10.23 -13.81 18.86
N VAL A 38 -9.66 -14.35 19.91
CA VAL A 38 -10.41 -15.00 21.01
C VAL A 38 -11.30 -14.04 21.78
N THR A 39 -11.06 -12.74 21.68
CA THR A 39 -11.85 -11.71 22.35
C THR A 39 -13.12 -11.33 21.61
N ARG A 40 -13.19 -11.65 20.31
CA ARG A 40 -14.31 -11.31 19.42
C ARG A 40 -14.98 -12.56 18.90
N GLN A 41 -16.22 -12.77 19.32
CA GLN A 41 -17.08 -13.83 18.83
C GLN A 41 -18.15 -13.29 17.89
N ILE A 42 -18.39 -14.01 16.79
CA ILE A 42 -19.49 -13.72 15.85
C ILE A 42 -20.77 -14.40 16.33
N ARG A 43 -20.64 -15.61 16.85
CA ARG A 43 -21.68 -16.44 17.49
C ARG A 43 -21.03 -17.32 18.56
N GLN A 44 -21.85 -17.92 19.45
CA GLN A 44 -21.33 -18.89 20.43
C GLN A 44 -20.44 -19.93 19.74
N GLY A 45 -19.17 -19.98 20.14
CA GLY A 45 -18.15 -20.91 19.62
C GLY A 45 -17.48 -20.53 18.30
N THR A 46 -17.80 -19.37 17.68
CA THR A 46 -17.15 -18.94 16.44
C THR A 46 -16.41 -17.62 16.65
N HIS A 47 -15.07 -17.69 16.66
CA HIS A 47 -14.21 -16.53 16.79
C HIS A 47 -13.95 -15.85 15.44
N LEU A 48 -13.64 -14.57 15.48
CA LEU A 48 -13.26 -13.78 14.28
C LEU A 48 -11.88 -14.23 13.79
N PRO A 49 -11.74 -14.68 12.54
CA PRO A 49 -10.41 -14.95 11.98
C PRO A 49 -9.63 -13.65 11.84
N THR A 50 -8.36 -13.66 12.19
CA THR A 50 -7.40 -12.58 11.97
C THR A 50 -6.47 -12.90 10.81
N VAL A 51 -6.16 -14.19 10.63
CA VAL A 51 -5.34 -14.70 9.53
C VAL A 51 -6.00 -15.93 8.95
N ILE A 52 -6.19 -15.95 7.64
CA ILE A 52 -6.65 -17.13 6.88
C ILE A 52 -5.64 -17.50 5.81
N ARG A 53 -5.53 -18.80 5.51
CA ARG A 53 -4.71 -19.35 4.43
C ARG A 53 -5.59 -19.98 3.37
N LEU A 54 -5.31 -19.72 2.10
CA LEU A 54 -5.96 -20.43 1.00
C LEU A 54 -5.50 -21.89 0.97
N ARG A 55 -6.42 -22.81 0.71
CA ARG A 55 -6.09 -24.24 0.55
C ARG A 55 -5.43 -24.54 -0.79
N GLN A 56 -5.75 -23.77 -1.81
CA GLN A 56 -5.16 -23.90 -3.14
C GLN A 56 -4.21 -22.74 -3.41
N TYR A 57 -3.09 -23.04 -4.06
CA TYR A 57 -2.13 -22.03 -4.47
C TYR A 57 -2.71 -21.16 -5.57
N VAL A 58 -2.68 -19.87 -5.38
CA VAL A 58 -3.06 -18.85 -6.37
C VAL A 58 -1.79 -18.19 -6.89
N ARG A 59 -1.55 -18.32 -8.18
CA ARG A 59 -0.45 -17.60 -8.83
C ARG A 59 -0.80 -16.12 -8.92
N VAL A 60 -0.12 -15.31 -8.12
CA VAL A 60 -0.24 -13.85 -8.21
C VAL A 60 0.72 -13.37 -9.29
N PRO A 61 0.21 -12.75 -10.36
CA PRO A 61 1.10 -12.17 -11.35
C PRO A 61 1.95 -11.08 -10.70
N PHE A 62 3.24 -11.09 -11.00
CA PHE A 62 4.13 -10.02 -10.55
C PHE A 62 3.69 -8.70 -11.21
N ARG A 63 2.97 -7.89 -10.45
CA ARG A 63 2.58 -6.56 -10.90
C ARG A 63 3.62 -5.56 -10.40
N GLN A 64 4.23 -4.87 -11.32
CA GLN A 64 5.07 -3.73 -10.98
C GLN A 64 4.18 -2.65 -10.36
N LEU A 65 4.60 -2.14 -9.21
CA LEU A 65 3.90 -1.02 -8.58
C LEU A 65 3.96 0.20 -9.50
N PRO A 66 2.81 0.77 -9.92
CA PRO A 66 2.83 1.95 -10.77
C PRO A 66 3.37 3.16 -10.02
N LEU A 67 4.15 3.99 -10.71
CA LEU A 67 4.64 5.24 -10.17
C LEU A 67 3.51 6.27 -10.14
N THR A 68 2.84 6.38 -9.00
CA THR A 68 1.78 7.35 -8.77
C THR A 68 2.14 8.26 -7.59
N ARG A 69 1.59 9.48 -7.56
CA ARG A 69 1.76 10.43 -6.44
C ARG A 69 1.44 9.77 -5.10
N ARG A 70 0.33 9.05 -5.01
CA ARG A 70 -0.09 8.33 -3.80
C ARG A 70 0.95 7.31 -3.36
N ASN A 71 1.48 6.55 -4.29
CA ASN A 71 2.46 5.50 -3.98
C ASN A 71 3.82 6.08 -3.57
N VAL A 72 4.23 7.21 -4.16
CA VAL A 72 5.46 7.92 -3.74
C VAL A 72 5.29 8.46 -2.32
N PHE A 73 4.17 9.11 -2.01
CA PHE A 73 3.90 9.61 -0.67
C PHE A 73 3.89 8.47 0.37
N HIS A 74 3.27 7.35 0.03
CA HIS A 74 3.25 6.20 0.92
C HIS A 74 4.65 5.62 1.14
N ARG A 75 5.47 5.45 0.09
CA ARG A 75 6.86 5.01 0.19
C ARG A 75 7.66 5.89 1.15
N ASP A 76 7.45 7.19 1.09
CA ASP A 76 8.18 8.19 1.86
C ASP A 76 7.52 8.51 3.22
N GLY A 77 6.47 7.73 3.61
CA GLY A 77 5.78 7.88 4.89
C GLY A 77 5.07 9.23 5.03
N HIS A 78 4.57 9.82 3.92
CA HIS A 78 3.95 11.15 3.90
C HIS A 78 4.83 12.22 4.56
N THR A 79 6.15 12.14 4.32
CA THR A 79 7.16 13.00 4.94
C THR A 79 8.05 13.62 3.89
N CYS A 80 8.31 14.92 3.99
CA CYS A 80 9.28 15.61 3.14
C CYS A 80 10.67 15.00 3.32
N GLN A 81 11.29 14.53 2.25
CA GLN A 81 12.60 13.89 2.31
C GLN A 81 13.78 14.88 2.43
N TYR A 82 13.51 16.17 2.42
CA TYR A 82 14.50 17.22 2.63
C TYR A 82 14.52 17.74 4.08
N CYS A 83 13.36 18.08 4.64
CA CYS A 83 13.29 18.70 5.96
C CYS A 83 12.55 17.86 7.02
N GLY A 84 12.00 16.70 6.65
CA GLY A 84 11.27 15.84 7.57
C GLY A 84 9.84 16.33 7.91
N ALA A 85 9.37 17.43 7.35
CA ALA A 85 8.01 17.94 7.62
C ALA A 85 6.95 16.96 7.13
N ARG A 86 5.89 16.83 7.94
CA ARG A 86 4.66 16.08 7.62
C ARG A 86 3.50 17.06 7.50
N GLY A 87 2.54 16.79 6.63
CA GLY A 87 1.37 17.65 6.50
C GLY A 87 0.71 17.61 5.14
N GLU A 88 -0.27 18.51 4.93
CA GLU A 88 -1.14 18.49 3.74
C GLU A 88 -0.49 19.06 2.48
N GLN A 89 0.55 19.88 2.60
CA GLN A 89 1.19 20.55 1.45
C GLN A 89 2.41 19.78 0.93
N LEU A 90 2.22 18.49 0.66
CA LEU A 90 3.24 17.66 0.05
C LEU A 90 3.11 17.64 -1.48
N SER A 91 4.24 17.64 -2.15
CA SER A 91 4.38 17.57 -3.61
C SER A 91 5.37 16.48 -4.01
N ILE A 92 5.39 16.12 -5.28
CA ILE A 92 6.43 15.29 -5.88
C ILE A 92 7.52 16.21 -6.41
N ASP A 93 8.76 15.90 -6.05
CA ASP A 93 9.94 16.55 -6.60
C ASP A 93 10.80 15.55 -7.36
N HIS A 94 11.47 16.01 -8.41
CA HIS A 94 12.45 15.24 -9.17
C HIS A 94 13.84 15.51 -8.64
N VAL A 95 14.53 14.46 -8.16
CA VAL A 95 15.91 14.57 -7.64
C VAL A 95 16.82 15.21 -8.69
N VAL A 96 16.86 14.64 -9.89
CA VAL A 96 17.39 15.30 -11.08
C VAL A 96 16.24 15.97 -11.80
N PRO A 97 16.22 17.29 -11.95
CA PRO A 97 15.12 18.01 -12.58
C PRO A 97 14.81 17.54 -13.99
N ARG A 98 13.54 17.60 -14.39
CA ARG A 98 13.13 17.26 -15.77
C ARG A 98 13.84 18.10 -16.81
N SER A 99 14.09 19.39 -16.52
CA SER A 99 14.86 20.30 -17.38
C SER A 99 16.28 19.86 -17.62
N ARG A 100 16.79 18.91 -16.82
CA ARG A 100 18.14 18.33 -16.93
C ARG A 100 18.12 16.84 -17.30
N GLY A 101 17.01 16.39 -17.90
CA GLY A 101 16.85 15.01 -18.35
C GLY A 101 16.43 14.01 -17.27
N GLY A 102 16.00 14.48 -16.09
CA GLY A 102 15.47 13.61 -15.04
C GLY A 102 14.13 13.00 -15.44
N GLY A 103 14.04 11.67 -15.47
CA GLY A 103 12.85 10.92 -15.84
C GLY A 103 11.90 10.67 -14.66
N ASP A 104 10.68 10.24 -15.00
CA ASP A 104 9.67 9.80 -14.05
C ASP A 104 9.97 8.35 -13.65
N THR A 105 10.92 8.15 -12.74
CA THR A 105 11.32 6.84 -12.21
C THR A 105 11.25 6.83 -10.68
N TRP A 106 11.13 5.64 -10.10
CA TRP A 106 11.10 5.47 -8.66
C TRP A 106 12.36 6.00 -7.97
N GLU A 107 13.49 5.95 -8.67
CA GLU A 107 14.81 6.37 -8.20
C GLU A 107 15.02 7.88 -8.33
N ASN A 108 14.20 8.55 -9.15
CA ASN A 108 14.33 9.98 -9.42
C ASN A 108 13.22 10.85 -8.81
N VAL A 109 12.16 10.27 -8.24
CA VAL A 109 11.09 11.04 -7.63
C VAL A 109 11.06 10.86 -6.12
N THR A 110 10.74 11.93 -5.40
CA THR A 110 10.68 11.95 -3.94
C THR A 110 9.58 12.87 -3.43
N THR A 111 9.16 12.66 -2.19
CA THR A 111 8.19 13.52 -1.52
C THR A 111 8.90 14.76 -0.98
N ALA A 112 8.40 15.93 -1.30
CA ALA A 112 8.88 17.22 -0.80
C ALA A 112 7.71 18.07 -0.32
N CYS A 113 7.89 18.86 0.73
CA CYS A 113 6.94 19.94 1.02
C CYS A 113 7.09 21.06 -0.01
N LEU A 114 6.05 21.86 -0.17
CA LEU A 114 6.02 22.89 -1.20
C LEU A 114 7.20 23.89 -1.07
N SER A 115 7.54 24.30 0.14
CA SER A 115 8.65 25.20 0.44
C SER A 115 10.02 24.62 0.04
N CYS A 116 10.28 23.35 0.34
CA CYS A 116 11.52 22.68 -0.04
C CYS A 116 11.58 22.49 -1.56
N ASN A 117 10.47 22.14 -2.20
CA ASN A 117 10.39 21.96 -3.65
C ASN A 117 10.69 23.27 -4.38
N VAL A 118 10.07 24.38 -3.96
CA VAL A 118 10.34 25.71 -4.51
C VAL A 118 11.79 26.14 -4.27
N ARG A 119 12.31 25.94 -3.05
CA ARG A 119 13.70 26.30 -2.71
C ARG A 119 14.72 25.51 -3.53
N LYS A 120 14.47 24.24 -3.80
CA LYS A 120 15.33 23.42 -4.66
C LYS A 120 15.27 23.88 -6.12
N GLY A 121 14.08 24.13 -6.64
CA GLY A 121 13.86 24.55 -8.02
C GLY A 121 14.45 23.56 -9.03
N SER A 122 15.10 24.07 -10.06
CA SER A 122 15.73 23.27 -11.14
C SER A 122 17.16 22.83 -10.83
N ARG A 123 17.56 22.81 -9.54
CA ARG A 123 18.86 22.34 -9.09
C ARG A 123 18.79 20.90 -8.59
N THR A 124 19.89 20.20 -8.61
CA THR A 124 20.02 18.92 -7.90
C THR A 124 20.09 19.13 -6.38
N PRO A 125 19.80 18.13 -5.54
CA PRO A 125 19.93 18.24 -4.09
C PRO A 125 21.31 18.71 -3.63
N LYS A 126 22.36 18.24 -4.30
CA LYS A 126 23.74 18.63 -4.02
C LYS A 126 23.99 20.11 -4.31
N GLU A 127 23.53 20.63 -5.45
CA GLU A 127 23.67 22.05 -5.83
C GLU A 127 22.82 22.99 -4.97
N ALA A 128 21.70 22.48 -4.45
CA ALA A 128 20.81 23.26 -3.58
C ALA A 128 21.24 23.20 -2.10
N ASP A 129 22.26 22.43 -1.78
CA ASP A 129 22.66 22.12 -0.39
C ASP A 129 21.49 21.57 0.44
N MET A 130 20.76 20.63 -0.17
CA MET A 130 19.55 20.03 0.40
C MET A 130 19.67 18.50 0.35
N PRO A 131 20.38 17.88 1.31
CA PRO A 131 20.55 16.43 1.31
C PRO A 131 19.20 15.73 1.50
N LEU A 132 19.03 14.61 0.81
CA LEU A 132 17.90 13.73 1.00
C LEU A 132 18.09 12.88 2.27
N SER A 133 17.05 12.75 3.10
CA SER A 133 17.07 11.85 4.26
C SER A 133 17.15 10.38 3.84
N ARG A 134 16.61 10.03 2.66
CA ARG A 134 16.72 8.70 2.06
C ARG A 134 16.90 8.80 0.55
N VAL A 135 17.78 7.97 -0.01
CA VAL A 135 17.87 7.82 -1.45
C VAL A 135 16.61 7.11 -1.96
N PRO A 136 15.87 7.69 -2.90
CA PRO A 136 14.65 7.08 -3.40
C PRO A 136 14.97 5.76 -4.14
N ARG A 137 14.20 4.73 -3.83
CA ARG A 137 14.32 3.40 -4.43
C ARG A 137 12.94 2.87 -4.77
N ARG A 138 12.88 1.95 -5.72
CA ARG A 138 11.65 1.22 -6.00
C ARG A 138 11.31 0.32 -4.81
N PRO A 139 10.04 0.28 -4.36
CA PRO A 139 9.58 -0.70 -3.37
C PRO A 139 9.77 -2.13 -3.86
N LEU A 140 10.22 -3.02 -2.96
CA LEU A 140 10.62 -4.39 -3.30
C LEU A 140 9.46 -5.29 -3.75
N SER A 141 8.25 -5.06 -3.27
CA SER A 141 7.08 -5.79 -3.73
C SER A 141 5.81 -4.94 -3.67
N SER A 142 4.88 -5.19 -4.59
CA SER A 142 3.55 -4.56 -4.56
C SER A 142 2.72 -5.03 -3.37
N LEU A 143 2.87 -6.30 -2.95
CA LEU A 143 2.08 -6.91 -1.88
C LEU A 143 2.45 -6.38 -0.50
N SER A 144 3.74 -6.32 -0.16
CA SER A 144 4.19 -5.73 1.11
C SER A 144 3.90 -4.24 1.19
N PHE A 145 3.96 -3.55 0.06
CA PHE A 145 3.65 -2.14 -0.06
C PHE A 145 2.14 -1.87 0.13
N GLU A 146 1.28 -2.68 -0.47
CA GLU A 146 -0.17 -2.55 -0.30
C GLU A 146 -0.63 -2.95 1.10
N ALA A 147 -0.06 -3.99 1.69
CA ALA A 147 -0.32 -4.37 3.08
C ALA A 147 0.08 -3.25 4.05
N SER A 148 1.27 -2.67 3.90
CA SER A 148 1.70 -1.51 4.70
C SER A 148 0.76 -0.31 4.54
N ARG A 149 0.26 -0.07 3.32
CA ARG A 149 -0.67 1.02 3.03
C ARG A 149 -2.00 0.85 3.76
N GLN A 150 -2.52 -0.37 3.84
CA GLN A 150 -3.79 -0.65 4.52
C GLN A 150 -3.68 -0.58 6.04
N ILE A 151 -2.55 -0.97 6.61
CA ILE A 151 -2.29 -0.86 8.05
C ILE A 151 -2.23 0.61 8.50
N HIS A 152 -1.63 1.49 7.70
CA HIS A 152 -1.52 2.93 8.01
C HIS A 152 -2.78 3.73 7.67
N SER A 153 -3.67 3.22 6.83
CA SER A 153 -4.93 3.86 6.46
C SER A 153 -6.09 3.52 7.40
N GLY A 154 -5.83 3.10 8.61
CA GLY A 154 -6.82 2.77 9.65
C GLY A 154 -7.77 3.90 10.05
N HIS A 155 -7.79 5.00 9.32
CA HIS A 155 -8.81 6.04 9.31
C HIS A 155 -9.12 6.48 7.89
N HIS A 156 -10.28 6.16 7.47
CA HIS A 156 -11.13 6.58 6.35
C HIS A 156 -11.45 5.49 5.34
N SER A 157 -12.70 5.04 5.51
CA SER A 157 -13.71 4.66 4.53
C SER A 157 -13.29 4.39 3.10
N GLU A 158 -13.70 3.19 2.69
CA GLU A 158 -14.43 2.93 1.46
C GLU A 158 -13.90 3.53 0.17
N CYS A 159 -13.55 2.69 -0.64
CA CYS A 159 -14.00 2.45 -1.99
C CYS A 159 -12.94 1.78 -2.84
N CYS A 160 -13.31 0.65 -3.36
CA CYS A 160 -12.97 0.07 -4.64
C CYS A 160 -11.49 0.05 -5.05
N LEU A 161 -10.95 -1.13 -5.09
CA LEU A 161 -10.45 -1.71 -6.33
C LEU A 161 -9.94 -3.12 -6.02
N LEU A 162 -10.86 -4.04 -6.04
CA LEU A 162 -10.51 -5.44 -6.23
C LEU A 162 -10.80 -5.79 -7.67
N TYR A 163 -9.75 -5.92 -8.41
CA TYR A 163 -9.79 -6.59 -9.69
C TYR A 163 -10.11 -8.06 -9.47
N THR A 164 -11.33 -8.44 -9.71
CA THR A 164 -11.69 -9.79 -10.11
C THR A 164 -12.29 -9.68 -11.50
N SER A 165 -11.57 -10.20 -12.48
CA SER A 165 -12.16 -10.58 -13.75
C SER A 165 -13.13 -11.71 -13.50
N ASP A 166 -14.33 -11.43 -13.11
CA ASP A 166 -15.54 -12.24 -13.11
C ASP A 166 -16.51 -11.64 -12.10
N ALA A 167 -17.09 -10.52 -12.45
CA ALA A 167 -18.39 -10.04 -12.01
C ALA A 167 -18.68 -8.71 -12.72
N ALA A 168 -19.11 -8.77 -13.94
CA ALA A 168 -20.19 -7.91 -14.37
C ALA A 168 -21.37 -8.27 -13.45
N ASP A 169 -21.96 -7.25 -12.88
CA ASP A 169 -23.17 -7.18 -12.11
C ASP A 169 -22.96 -6.87 -10.62
N ASP A 170 -23.58 -5.74 -10.29
CA ASP A 170 -23.78 -5.10 -8.98
C ASP A 170 -22.75 -4.03 -8.56
N CYS A 171 -22.69 -2.97 -9.37
CA CYS A 171 -22.49 -1.63 -8.85
C CYS A 171 -23.85 -0.96 -8.72
N VAL A 172 -24.39 -0.92 -7.52
CA VAL A 172 -25.43 0.04 -7.12
C VAL A 172 -24.86 0.89 -5.99
N CYS A 173 -24.84 2.18 -6.25
CA CYS A 173 -24.52 3.23 -5.28
C CYS A 173 -25.40 3.22 -4.06
#